data_a7d0ceebcea25e3ae7507412aa95b655
#
_entry.id   a7d0ceebcea25e3ae7507412aa95b655
#
_cell.length_a   1.000
_cell.length_b   1.000
_cell.length_c   1.000
_cell.angle_alpha   90.00
_cell.angle_beta   90.00
_cell.angle_gamma   90.00
#
_symmetry.space_group_name_H-M   'P 1'
#
loop_
_entity.id
_entity.type
_entity.pdbx_description
1 polymer ?
#
loop_
_entity_poly.entity_id
_entity_poly.type
_entity_poly.pdbx_seq_one_letter_code
_entity_poly.pdbx_strand_id
1 'polypeptide(L)'
;MNGIFIVTKREQVTNVKSQRDPNLSYPACNIILRTADNAYGDAFLVRLKGDQTKLPINEGDTVIAGISLYCSEKEGKYFQNVNVNAIRKI
;
A
#
# COMPACT_ATOMS: atom_id res chain seq x y z
N MET A 1 2.35 -12.03 -2.86
CA MET A 1 0.93 -12.43 -2.89
C MET A 1 0.20 -11.55 -3.90
N ASN A 2 -0.48 -12.18 -4.81
CA ASN A 2 -1.30 -11.46 -5.81
C ASN A 2 -2.77 -11.73 -5.52
N GLY A 3 -3.61 -10.73 -5.73
CA GLY A 3 -5.03 -10.93 -5.51
C GLY A 3 -5.88 -9.79 -6.01
N ILE A 4 -7.19 -9.99 -5.88
CA ILE A 4 -8.19 -8.98 -6.20
C ILE A 4 -8.68 -8.40 -4.87
N PHE A 5 -8.67 -7.08 -4.78
CA PHE A 5 -8.98 -6.36 -3.56
C PHE A 5 -9.96 -5.24 -3.82
N ILE A 6 -10.69 -4.84 -2.77
CA ILE A 6 -11.52 -3.65 -2.77
C ILE A 6 -10.82 -2.58 -1.94
N VAL A 7 -10.71 -1.37 -2.48
CA VAL A 7 -10.16 -0.22 -1.76
C VAL A 7 -11.22 0.27 -0.79
N THR A 8 -11.00 0.09 0.51
CA THR A 8 -11.96 0.51 1.53
C THR A 8 -11.66 1.91 2.05
N LYS A 9 -10.41 2.37 1.95
CA LYS A 9 -10.03 3.71 2.35
C LYS A 9 -8.79 4.16 1.59
N ARG A 10 -8.75 5.45 1.26
CA ARG A 10 -7.55 6.09 0.69
C ARG A 10 -7.30 7.38 1.45
N GLU A 11 -6.12 7.51 2.02
CA GLU A 11 -5.69 8.72 2.70
C GLU A 11 -5.07 9.72 1.72
N GLN A 12 -4.84 10.94 2.18
CA GLN A 12 -4.23 11.97 1.35
C GLN A 12 -2.78 11.64 1.03
N VAL A 13 -2.35 12.08 -0.15
CA VAL A 13 -0.94 11.96 -0.54
C VAL A 13 -0.11 12.96 0.27
N THR A 14 0.97 12.48 0.85
CA THR A 14 1.93 13.31 1.58
C THR A 14 3.33 13.06 1.03
N ASN A 15 4.23 14.01 1.26
CA ASN A 15 5.63 13.82 0.91
C ASN A 15 6.39 13.22 2.10
N VAL A 16 7.15 12.18 1.82
CA VAL A 16 7.93 11.44 2.82
C VAL A 16 9.41 11.56 2.47
N LYS A 17 10.25 11.83 3.45
CA LYS A 17 11.69 11.88 3.23
C LYS A 17 12.24 10.48 3.00
N SER A 18 13.13 10.37 2.01
CA SER A 18 13.83 9.12 1.73
C SER A 18 14.76 8.78 2.90
N GLN A 19 14.76 7.51 3.30
CA GLN A 19 15.69 7.05 4.33
C GLN A 19 17.13 6.98 3.82
N ARG A 20 17.30 6.81 2.51
CA ARG A 20 18.64 6.74 1.89
C ARG A 20 19.26 8.11 1.72
N ASP A 21 18.45 9.12 1.40
CA ASP A 21 18.91 10.48 1.20
C ASP A 21 17.88 11.45 1.77
N PRO A 22 18.15 12.06 2.93
CA PRO A 22 17.21 12.97 3.58
C PRO A 22 16.94 14.25 2.77
N ASN A 23 17.73 14.54 1.72
CA ASN A 23 17.48 15.65 0.83
C ASN A 23 16.46 15.32 -0.27
N LEU A 24 16.10 14.04 -0.41
CA LEU A 24 15.10 13.59 -1.37
C LEU A 24 13.81 13.25 -0.65
N SER A 25 12.70 13.60 -1.28
CA SER A 25 11.37 13.21 -0.80
C SER A 25 10.60 12.57 -1.95
N TYR A 26 9.61 11.76 -1.60
CA TYR A 26 8.75 11.13 -2.58
C TYR A 26 7.29 11.19 -2.10
N PRO A 27 6.31 11.24 -3.02
CA PRO A 27 4.92 11.19 -2.62
C PRO A 27 4.55 9.79 -2.16
N ALA A 28 3.72 9.71 -1.12
CA ALA A 28 3.23 8.46 -0.58
C ALA A 28 1.81 8.65 -0.05
N CYS A 29 0.99 7.62 -0.14
CA CYS A 29 -0.30 7.61 0.53
C CYS A 29 -0.64 6.21 1.01
N ASN A 30 -1.34 6.15 2.12
CA ASN A 30 -1.81 4.89 2.67
C ASN A 30 -3.18 4.56 2.10
N ILE A 31 -3.37 3.29 1.77
CA ILE A 31 -4.68 2.77 1.39
C ILE A 31 -4.95 1.49 2.18
N ILE A 32 -6.22 1.19 2.36
CA ILE A 32 -6.62 -0.08 2.96
C ILE A 32 -7.28 -0.93 1.87
N LEU A 33 -6.73 -2.12 1.66
CA LEU A 33 -7.23 -3.10 0.71
C LEU A 33 -7.86 -4.25 1.48
N ARG A 34 -9.06 -4.66 1.06
CA ARG A 34 -9.75 -5.82 1.61
C ARG A 34 -9.89 -6.85 0.50
N THR A 35 -9.70 -8.13 0.84
CA THR A 35 -9.90 -9.21 -0.13
C THR A 35 -11.33 -9.17 -0.67
N ALA A 36 -11.46 -9.31 -2.01
CA ALA A 36 -12.75 -9.11 -2.68
C ALA A 36 -13.68 -10.32 -2.58
N ASP A 37 -13.14 -11.48 -2.24
CA ASP A 37 -13.87 -12.74 -2.23
C ASP A 37 -14.70 -12.97 -0.97
N ASN A 38 -14.56 -12.12 0.05
CA ASN A 38 -15.23 -12.29 1.33
C ASN A 38 -15.52 -10.94 1.98
N ALA A 39 -16.78 -10.71 2.37
CA ALA A 39 -17.18 -9.49 3.06
C ALA A 39 -16.43 -9.28 4.39
N TYR A 40 -15.98 -10.37 5.00
CA TYR A 40 -15.17 -10.36 6.21
C TYR A 40 -13.70 -10.69 5.93
N GLY A 41 -13.29 -10.49 4.69
CA GLY A 41 -11.93 -10.81 4.25
C GLY A 41 -10.87 -10.00 4.96
N ASP A 42 -9.64 -10.47 4.83
CA ASP A 42 -8.49 -9.80 5.42
C ASP A 42 -8.29 -8.41 4.83
N ALA A 43 -7.90 -7.49 5.68
CA ALA A 43 -7.58 -6.12 5.28
C ALA A 43 -6.09 -5.87 5.47
N PHE A 44 -5.52 -5.12 4.53
CA PHE A 44 -4.11 -4.77 4.54
C PHE A 44 -3.96 -3.26 4.44
N LEU A 45 -3.21 -2.68 5.37
CA LEU A 45 -2.76 -1.30 5.25
C LEU A 45 -1.51 -1.29 4.39
N VAL A 46 -1.59 -0.70 3.22
CA VAL A 46 -0.46 -0.66 2.28
C VAL A 46 -0.15 0.78 1.90
N ARG A 47 1.05 1.01 1.43
CA ARG A 47 1.49 2.34 1.02
C ARG A 47 1.77 2.37 -0.47
N LEU A 48 1.10 3.31 -1.17
CA LEU A 48 1.44 3.66 -2.54
C LEU A 48 2.58 4.66 -2.51
N LYS A 49 3.55 4.51 -3.40
CA LYS A 49 4.74 5.35 -3.46
C LYS A 49 4.97 5.87 -4.88
N GLY A 50 5.47 7.10 -4.98
CA GLY A 50 5.86 7.67 -6.27
C GLY A 50 4.69 7.75 -7.24
N ASP A 51 4.87 7.20 -8.44
CA ASP A 51 3.86 7.26 -9.49
C ASP A 51 2.58 6.51 -9.15
N GLN A 52 2.64 5.55 -8.23
CA GLN A 52 1.44 4.84 -7.77
C GLN A 52 0.43 5.79 -7.11
N THR A 53 0.90 6.88 -6.50
CA THR A 53 0.01 7.86 -5.86
C THR A 53 -0.84 8.63 -6.87
N LYS A 54 -0.45 8.62 -8.14
CA LYS A 54 -1.16 9.32 -9.22
C LYS A 54 -2.23 8.46 -9.87
N LEU A 55 -2.31 7.17 -9.54
CA LEU A 55 -3.30 6.28 -10.11
C LEU A 55 -4.72 6.69 -9.67
N PRO A 56 -5.71 6.63 -10.58
CA PRO A 56 -7.09 7.02 -10.28
C PRO A 56 -7.82 5.92 -9.51
N ILE A 57 -7.30 5.58 -8.35
CA ILE A 57 -7.85 4.54 -7.47
C ILE A 57 -8.57 5.22 -6.32
N ASN A 58 -9.85 4.96 -6.17
CA ASN A 58 -10.71 5.58 -5.17
C ASN A 58 -11.35 4.54 -4.26
N GLU A 59 -11.88 5.00 -3.14
CA GLU A 59 -12.64 4.13 -2.24
C GLU A 59 -13.79 3.47 -2.98
N GLY A 60 -13.97 2.17 -2.75
CA GLY A 60 -14.97 1.36 -3.44
C GLY A 60 -14.49 0.70 -4.73
N ASP A 61 -13.34 1.10 -5.25
CA ASP A 61 -12.81 0.51 -6.48
C ASP A 61 -12.29 -0.90 -6.22
N THR A 62 -12.41 -1.74 -7.25
CA THR A 62 -11.82 -3.08 -7.27
C THR A 62 -10.51 -3.02 -8.02
N VAL A 63 -9.47 -3.58 -7.44
CA VAL A 63 -8.13 -3.55 -8.01
C VAL A 63 -7.50 -4.94 -8.00
N ILE A 64 -6.58 -5.17 -8.93
CA ILE A 64 -5.65 -6.29 -8.89
C ILE A 64 -4.34 -5.74 -8.33
N ALA A 65 -3.82 -6.38 -7.30
CA ALA A 65 -2.58 -5.92 -6.67
C ALA A 65 -1.67 -7.08 -6.31
N GLY A 66 -0.38 -6.85 -6.44
CA GLY A 66 0.66 -7.71 -5.90
C GLY A 66 1.20 -7.11 -4.62
N ILE A 67 1.18 -7.88 -3.55
CA ILE A 67 1.58 -7.44 -2.22
C ILE A 67 2.73 -8.31 -1.73
N SER A 68 3.76 -7.67 -1.19
CA SER A 68 4.86 -8.34 -0.52
C SER A 68 4.80 -8.08 0.97
N LEU A 69 4.95 -9.15 1.74
CA LEU A 69 5.03 -9.08 3.19
C LEU A 69 6.45 -9.45 3.61
N TYR A 70 7.07 -8.63 4.43
CA TYR A 70 8.38 -8.96 4.97
C TYR A 70 8.53 -8.40 6.38
N CYS A 71 9.40 -9.06 7.14
CA CYS A 71 9.71 -8.66 8.50
C CYS A 71 11.07 -7.97 8.53
N SER A 72 11.14 -6.81 9.17
CA SER A 72 12.41 -6.14 9.42
C SER A 72 12.70 -6.10 10.91
N GLU A 73 13.98 -6.09 11.26
CA GLU A 73 14.44 -5.97 12.64
C GLU A 73 15.23 -4.67 12.81
N LYS A 74 14.93 -3.95 13.87
CA LYS A 74 15.67 -2.74 14.26
C LYS A 74 15.72 -2.66 15.77
N GLU A 75 16.95 -2.62 16.31
CA GLU A 75 17.20 -2.47 17.75
C GLU A 75 16.48 -3.54 18.58
N GLY A 76 16.48 -4.79 18.08
CA GLY A 76 15.83 -5.91 18.75
C GLY A 76 14.31 -5.97 18.61
N LYS A 77 13.73 -5.06 17.86
CA LYS A 77 12.28 -5.04 17.59
C LYS A 77 12.00 -5.49 16.16
N TYR A 78 10.89 -6.20 15.98
CA TYR A 78 10.47 -6.71 14.69
C TYR A 78 9.29 -5.91 14.17
N PHE A 79 9.34 -5.56 12.88
CA PHE A 79 8.29 -4.81 12.21
C PHE A 79 7.81 -5.57 11.00
N GLN A 80 6.49 -5.70 10.87
CA GLN A 80 5.86 -6.26 9.69
C GLN A 80 5.69 -5.15 8.65
N ASN A 81 6.22 -5.38 7.45
CA ASN A 81 6.12 -4.44 6.34
C ASN A 81 5.24 -5.02 5.26
N VAL A 82 4.37 -4.19 4.69
CA VAL A 82 3.47 -4.55 3.60
C VAL A 82 3.70 -3.56 2.46
N ASN A 83 4.17 -4.06 1.33
CA ASN A 83 4.44 -3.25 0.15
C ASN A 83 3.56 -3.67 -1.01
N VAL A 84 3.14 -2.70 -1.82
CA VAL A 84 2.48 -2.96 -3.08
C VAL A 84 3.53 -2.98 -4.19
N ASN A 85 3.71 -4.13 -4.83
CA ASN A 85 4.64 -4.28 -5.95
C ASN A 85 4.04 -3.76 -7.24
N ALA A 86 2.76 -4.02 -7.43
CA ALA A 86 2.00 -3.57 -8.59
C ALA A 86 0.53 -3.44 -8.20
N ILE A 87 -0.16 -2.48 -8.79
CA ILE A 87 -1.59 -2.28 -8.57
C ILE A 87 -2.22 -1.74 -9.84
N ARG A 88 -3.39 -2.26 -10.16
CA ARG A 88 -4.15 -1.81 -11.33
C ARG A 88 -5.65 -1.89 -11.03
N LYS A 89 -6.36 -0.84 -11.41
CA LYS A 89 -7.82 -0.80 -11.32
C LYS A 89 -8.44 -1.73 -12.37
N ILE A 90 -9.42 -2.47 -11.96
CA ILE A 90 -10.21 -3.32 -12.86
C ILE A 90 -11.30 -2.49 -13.54
#